data_cfe7e979a9759cf3059572d026ed27e9
#
_entry.id   cfe7e979a9759cf3059572d026ed27e9
#
_cell.length_a   1.000
_cell.length_b   1.000
_cell.length_c   1.000
_cell.angle_alpha   90.00
_cell.angle_beta   90.00
_cell.angle_gamma   90.00
#
_symmetry.space_group_name_H-M   'P 1'
#
loop_
_entity.id
_entity.type
_entity.pdbx_description
1 polymer ?
#
loop_
_entity_poly.entity_id
_entity_poly.type
_entity_poly.pdbx_seq_one_letter_code
_entity_poly.pdbx_strand_id
1 'polypeptide(L)'
;MDAGRSGYAATRGRQVGQTKGGPKHGPAQAVSGRGQKASEYGLKAKDLIGIPWRVAFALQADGWYLRQDIIWHKPNPMPESVRDRCTKAHEYIFLLSKGPKYYFDADAIKEPAVSEKPAGNRRAMNAGRLGKEGWSFDPAKSIPERRNRRSVWTVATMPYKGAHFATFPPALIEPCILAGSRPGDIVLDP
;
A
#
# COMPACT_ATOMS: atom_id res chain seq x y z
N MET A 1 -15.44 -68.98 13.37
CA MET A 1 -14.20 -68.64 12.69
C MET A 1 -13.90 -67.23 13.08
N ASP A 2 -12.84 -67.08 13.86
CA ASP A 2 -12.48 -65.86 14.63
C ASP A 2 -12.07 -64.66 13.80
N ALA A 3 -12.62 -63.51 14.13
CA ALA A 3 -12.19 -62.22 13.65
C ALA A 3 -11.25 -61.58 14.68
N GLY A 4 -9.96 -61.50 14.34
CA GLY A 4 -8.91 -60.94 15.17
C GLY A 4 -9.09 -59.43 15.42
N ARG A 5 -9.09 -59.06 16.70
CA ARG A 5 -8.98 -57.65 17.17
C ARG A 5 -7.52 -57.23 17.11
N SER A 6 -7.23 -56.24 16.29
CA SER A 6 -5.97 -55.51 16.31
C SER A 6 -6.01 -54.42 17.38
N GLY A 7 -5.18 -54.58 18.41
CA GLY A 7 -5.03 -53.60 19.49
C GLY A 7 -4.06 -52.48 19.06
N TYR A 8 -4.48 -51.24 19.15
CA TYR A 8 -3.59 -50.08 19.05
C TYR A 8 -2.88 -49.86 20.39
N ALA A 9 -1.56 -50.03 20.38
CA ALA A 9 -0.72 -49.72 21.52
C ALA A 9 -0.58 -48.20 21.69
N ALA A 10 -0.93 -47.70 22.88
CA ALA A 10 -0.71 -46.32 23.27
C ALA A 10 0.79 -46.03 23.44
N THR A 11 1.34 -45.19 22.61
CA THR A 11 2.71 -44.67 22.76
C THR A 11 2.74 -43.60 23.86
N ARG A 12 3.50 -43.88 24.90
CA ARG A 12 3.74 -43.00 26.03
C ARG A 12 4.36 -41.68 25.56
N GLY A 13 3.76 -40.56 25.99
CA GLY A 13 4.25 -39.20 25.78
C GLY A 13 5.66 -38.99 26.31
N ARG A 14 6.53 -38.55 25.45
CA ARG A 14 7.89 -38.08 25.78
C ARG A 14 7.76 -36.73 26.47
N GLN A 15 8.10 -36.66 27.76
CA GLN A 15 8.25 -35.38 28.47
C GLN A 15 9.37 -34.57 27.83
N VAL A 16 9.00 -33.43 27.24
CA VAL A 16 9.97 -32.44 26.79
C VAL A 16 10.46 -31.70 28.00
N GLY A 17 11.78 -31.76 28.22
CA GLY A 17 12.45 -31.14 29.36
C GLY A 17 12.20 -29.62 29.40
N GLN A 18 11.92 -29.14 30.60
CA GLN A 18 11.85 -27.72 30.94
C GLN A 18 13.20 -27.07 30.70
N THR A 19 13.30 -26.20 29.72
CA THR A 19 14.43 -25.28 29.58
C THR A 19 14.30 -24.18 30.65
N LYS A 20 15.30 -24.11 31.52
CA LYS A 20 15.41 -23.10 32.56
C LYS A 20 15.46 -21.70 31.99
N GLY A 21 14.54 -20.86 32.44
CA GLY A 21 14.62 -19.45 32.71
C GLY A 21 15.40 -18.55 31.72
N GLY A 22 14.73 -18.09 30.65
CA GLY A 22 15.05 -16.79 30.07
C GLY A 22 14.54 -15.66 31.01
N PRO A 23 15.08 -14.43 30.90
CA PRO A 23 14.70 -13.34 31.78
C PRO A 23 13.17 -13.12 31.70
N LYS A 24 12.50 -13.24 32.84
CA LYS A 24 11.09 -12.90 32.99
C LYS A 24 10.99 -11.39 32.75
N HIS A 25 10.62 -10.99 31.56
CA HIS A 25 10.06 -9.65 31.39
C HIS A 25 8.83 -9.60 32.30
N GLY A 26 8.93 -8.82 33.36
CA GLY A 26 7.80 -8.51 34.21
C GLY A 26 6.64 -8.01 33.35
N PRO A 27 5.37 -8.14 33.82
CA PRO A 27 4.26 -7.63 33.06
C PRO A 27 4.58 -6.17 32.71
N ALA A 28 4.59 -5.87 31.39
CA ALA A 28 4.67 -4.51 30.94
C ALA A 28 3.62 -3.74 31.73
N GLN A 29 4.05 -2.82 32.61
CA GLN A 29 3.13 -1.95 33.30
C GLN A 29 2.29 -1.32 32.21
N ALA A 30 1.04 -1.74 32.11
CA ALA A 30 0.07 -1.06 31.30
C ALA A 30 0.12 0.40 31.78
N VAL A 31 0.69 1.25 30.96
CA VAL A 31 0.58 2.69 31.16
C VAL A 31 -0.91 2.94 31.06
N SER A 32 -1.57 3.00 32.23
CA SER A 32 -2.95 3.45 32.35
C SER A 32 -2.98 4.96 32.11
N GLY A 33 -2.50 5.38 30.94
CA GLY A 33 -2.90 6.63 30.38
C GLY A 33 -4.42 6.51 30.21
N ARG A 34 -5.20 7.29 30.95
CA ARG A 34 -6.60 7.50 30.64
C ARG A 34 -6.63 7.91 29.17
N GLY A 35 -6.90 6.94 28.27
CA GLY A 35 -7.00 7.21 26.85
C GLY A 35 -8.03 8.31 26.70
N GLN A 36 -7.59 9.44 26.16
CA GLN A 36 -8.51 10.54 25.87
C GLN A 36 -9.66 9.96 25.06
N LYS A 37 -10.88 10.23 25.51
CA LYS A 37 -12.06 9.63 24.87
C LYS A 37 -12.18 10.21 23.47
N ALA A 38 -12.50 9.37 22.49
CA ALA A 38 -12.71 9.80 21.11
C ALA A 38 -13.65 11.02 20.99
N SER A 39 -14.62 11.13 21.91
CA SER A 39 -15.53 12.28 22.00
C SER A 39 -14.84 13.62 22.26
N GLU A 40 -13.68 13.64 22.92
CA GLU A 40 -12.91 14.87 23.17
C GLU A 40 -12.36 15.48 21.85
N TYR A 41 -12.28 14.66 20.79
CA TYR A 41 -11.90 15.08 19.44
C TYR A 41 -13.09 15.19 18.48
N GLY A 42 -14.32 15.20 19.00
CA GLY A 42 -15.53 15.22 18.19
C GLY A 42 -15.78 13.93 17.38
N LEU A 43 -15.14 12.82 17.78
CA LEU A 43 -15.27 11.52 17.13
C LEU A 43 -16.25 10.63 17.90
N LYS A 44 -16.97 9.79 17.18
CA LYS A 44 -17.82 8.74 17.75
C LYS A 44 -17.05 7.43 17.87
N ALA A 45 -17.52 6.53 18.71
CA ALA A 45 -16.96 5.18 18.77
C ALA A 45 -16.98 4.54 17.38
N LYS A 46 -15.85 3.92 16.98
CA LYS A 46 -15.61 3.29 15.66
C LYS A 46 -15.44 4.26 14.46
N ASP A 47 -15.46 5.58 14.66
CA ASP A 47 -15.14 6.50 13.58
C ASP A 47 -13.71 6.28 13.08
N LEU A 48 -13.52 6.35 11.76
CA LEU A 48 -12.20 6.40 11.15
C LEU A 48 -11.57 7.76 11.44
N ILE A 49 -10.44 7.78 12.14
CA ILE A 49 -9.77 9.04 12.53
C ILE A 49 -9.23 9.78 11.29
N GLY A 50 -8.77 9.05 10.26
CA GLY A 50 -8.31 9.61 8.99
C GLY A 50 -6.99 10.40 9.11
N ILE A 51 -6.08 10.00 10.02
CA ILE A 51 -4.82 10.70 10.29
C ILE A 51 -4.03 11.05 9.02
N PRO A 52 -3.82 10.16 8.02
CA PRO A 52 -3.05 10.52 6.84
C PRO A 52 -3.64 11.74 6.12
N TRP A 53 -4.95 11.77 5.93
CA TRP A 53 -5.64 12.87 5.28
C TRP A 53 -5.68 14.15 6.13
N ARG A 54 -5.80 14.03 7.43
CA ARG A 54 -5.72 15.19 8.34
C ARG A 54 -4.35 15.87 8.27
N VAL A 55 -3.27 15.07 8.21
CA VAL A 55 -1.91 15.60 8.03
C VAL A 55 -1.76 16.25 6.67
N ALA A 56 -2.24 15.61 5.60
CA ALA A 56 -2.17 16.17 4.24
C ALA A 56 -2.91 17.51 4.13
N PHE A 57 -4.10 17.62 4.72
CA PHE A 57 -4.87 18.89 4.73
C PHE A 57 -4.26 19.95 5.65
N ALA A 58 -3.65 19.55 6.77
CA ALA A 58 -2.94 20.49 7.62
C ALA A 58 -1.72 21.09 6.90
N LEU A 59 -0.96 20.27 6.19
CA LEU A 59 0.16 20.74 5.35
C LEU A 59 -0.33 21.63 4.21
N GLN A 60 -1.46 21.29 3.59
CA GLN A 60 -2.07 22.16 2.58
C GLN A 60 -2.48 23.52 3.16
N ALA A 61 -3.07 23.55 4.35
CA ALA A 61 -3.41 24.78 5.05
C ALA A 61 -2.17 25.60 5.48
N ASP A 62 -1.05 24.92 5.74
CA ASP A 62 0.27 25.53 6.02
C ASP A 62 0.97 26.06 4.76
N GLY A 63 0.34 25.99 3.60
CA GLY A 63 0.83 26.56 2.33
C GLY A 63 1.51 25.59 1.40
N TRP A 64 1.55 24.28 1.69
CA TRP A 64 2.03 23.28 0.76
C TRP A 64 0.98 22.99 -0.33
N TYR A 65 1.44 22.70 -1.52
CA TYR A 65 0.59 22.24 -2.61
C TYR A 65 0.39 20.72 -2.48
N LEU A 66 -0.78 20.29 -2.08
CA LEU A 66 -1.16 18.88 -2.11
C LEU A 66 -1.50 18.50 -3.55
N ARG A 67 -0.59 17.79 -4.21
CA ARG A 67 -0.64 17.52 -5.65
C ARG A 67 -1.37 16.25 -5.99
N GLN A 68 -1.14 15.19 -5.22
CA GLN A 68 -1.70 13.88 -5.49
C GLN A 68 -1.67 13.01 -4.24
N ASP A 69 -2.64 12.13 -4.12
CA ASP A 69 -2.61 10.94 -3.29
C ASP A 69 -2.17 9.73 -4.13
N ILE A 70 -1.36 8.88 -3.54
CA ILE A 70 -0.92 7.63 -4.13
C ILE A 70 -1.29 6.53 -3.15
N ILE A 71 -1.89 5.45 -3.64
CA ILE A 71 -2.27 4.30 -2.86
C ILE A 71 -1.17 3.26 -2.91
N TRP A 72 -0.55 2.95 -1.77
CA TRP A 72 0.23 1.76 -1.62
C TRP A 72 -0.69 0.58 -1.32
N HIS A 73 -1.02 -0.21 -2.33
CA HIS A 73 -1.75 -1.46 -2.20
C HIS A 73 -0.81 -2.58 -1.75
N LYS A 74 -1.17 -3.24 -0.64
CA LYS A 74 -0.42 -4.37 -0.06
C LYS A 74 -1.12 -5.67 -0.46
N PRO A 75 -0.55 -6.51 -1.33
CA PRO A 75 -1.16 -7.79 -1.70
C PRO A 75 -1.16 -8.80 -0.56
N ASN A 76 -0.30 -8.57 0.46
CA ASN A 76 -0.17 -9.40 1.66
C ASN A 76 -0.37 -8.55 2.94
N PRO A 77 -1.56 -7.94 3.16
CA PRO A 77 -1.83 -7.15 4.34
C PRO A 77 -1.87 -8.04 5.60
N MET A 78 -1.60 -7.43 6.77
CA MET A 78 -1.80 -8.12 8.04
C MET A 78 -3.27 -8.52 8.17
N PRO A 79 -3.60 -9.78 8.52
CA PRO A 79 -4.98 -10.19 8.76
C PRO A 79 -5.61 -9.40 9.91
N GLU A 80 -6.85 -8.99 9.75
CA GLU A 80 -7.65 -8.32 10.79
C GLU A 80 -8.89 -9.14 11.14
N SER A 81 -9.10 -9.37 12.42
CA SER A 81 -10.31 -10.07 12.91
C SER A 81 -11.50 -9.12 13.02
N VAL A 82 -11.84 -8.44 11.94
CA VAL A 82 -12.97 -7.49 11.88
C VAL A 82 -14.15 -8.09 11.13
N ARG A 83 -15.38 -7.74 11.54
CA ARG A 83 -16.62 -8.27 10.96
C ARG A 83 -17.56 -7.17 10.44
N ASP A 84 -17.28 -5.93 10.75
CA ASP A 84 -18.12 -4.76 10.43
C ASP A 84 -17.50 -3.79 9.42
N ARG A 85 -16.36 -4.15 8.85
CA ARG A 85 -15.68 -3.42 7.78
C ARG A 85 -14.72 -4.32 7.03
N CYS A 86 -14.26 -3.88 5.88
CA CYS A 86 -13.22 -4.58 5.13
C CYS A 86 -11.87 -4.51 5.82
N THR A 87 -11.04 -5.54 5.63
CA THR A 87 -9.62 -5.53 6.01
C THR A 87 -8.90 -4.44 5.25
N LYS A 88 -8.12 -3.61 5.96
CA LYS A 88 -7.36 -2.53 5.32
C LYS A 88 -6.13 -3.09 4.62
N ALA A 89 -6.12 -2.99 3.28
CA ALA A 89 -5.05 -3.51 2.43
C ALA A 89 -4.22 -2.41 1.75
N HIS A 90 -4.28 -1.17 2.24
CA HIS A 90 -3.56 -0.05 1.62
C HIS A 90 -3.12 1.00 2.64
N GLU A 91 -2.12 1.77 2.23
CA GLU A 91 -1.67 3.00 2.88
C GLU A 91 -1.61 4.15 1.87
N TYR A 92 -1.42 5.37 2.36
CA TYR A 92 -1.37 6.58 1.54
C TYR A 92 0.04 7.13 1.47
N ILE A 93 0.44 7.58 0.29
CA ILE A 93 1.59 8.42 0.05
C ILE A 93 1.06 9.72 -0.56
N PHE A 94 1.50 10.86 -0.06
CA PHE A 94 1.08 12.15 -0.58
C PHE A 94 2.22 12.84 -1.30
N LEU A 95 1.98 13.28 -2.53
CA LEU A 95 2.88 14.16 -3.25
C LEU A 95 2.57 15.60 -2.85
N LEU A 96 3.54 16.23 -2.22
CA LEU A 96 3.46 17.62 -1.79
C LEU A 96 4.61 18.42 -2.44
N SER A 97 4.35 19.69 -2.70
CA SER A 97 5.38 20.62 -3.20
C SER A 97 5.25 21.98 -2.52
N LYS A 98 6.36 22.75 -2.45
CA LYS A 98 6.35 24.11 -1.88
C LYS A 98 5.88 25.17 -2.86
N GLY A 99 5.73 24.83 -4.13
CA GLY A 99 5.29 25.75 -5.16
C GLY A 99 4.55 25.06 -6.30
N PRO A 100 3.85 25.82 -7.15
CA PRO A 100 3.09 25.27 -8.28
C PRO A 100 3.99 24.65 -9.35
N LYS A 101 5.25 25.08 -9.43
CA LYS A 101 6.29 24.51 -10.31
C LYS A 101 7.31 23.79 -9.46
N TYR A 102 7.54 22.52 -9.74
CA TYR A 102 8.49 21.66 -9.05
C TYR A 102 9.08 20.64 -10.01
N TYR A 103 10.21 20.06 -9.63
CA TYR A 103 10.80 18.97 -10.39
C TYR A 103 9.98 17.68 -10.22
N PHE A 104 9.70 17.02 -11.33
CA PHE A 104 9.09 15.71 -11.35
C PHE A 104 9.47 14.97 -12.62
N ASP A 105 10.26 13.91 -12.50
CA ASP A 105 10.67 13.08 -13.62
C ASP A 105 9.67 11.93 -13.83
N ALA A 106 8.65 12.20 -14.65
CA ALA A 106 7.65 11.20 -14.99
C ALA A 106 8.23 10.06 -15.85
N ASP A 107 9.29 10.32 -16.62
CA ASP A 107 9.88 9.32 -17.51
C ASP A 107 10.68 8.26 -16.74
N ALA A 108 11.36 8.66 -15.67
CA ALA A 108 12.11 7.76 -14.80
C ALA A 108 11.23 6.67 -14.16
N ILE A 109 9.96 6.98 -13.91
CA ILE A 109 9.04 6.08 -13.21
C ILE A 109 7.95 5.46 -14.09
N LYS A 110 8.03 5.60 -15.42
CA LYS A 110 7.06 4.99 -16.33
C LYS A 110 6.93 3.49 -16.11
N GLU A 111 5.70 3.00 -16.19
CA GLU A 111 5.39 1.57 -16.12
C GLU A 111 5.14 0.97 -17.51
N PRO A 112 5.27 -0.34 -17.72
CA PRO A 112 4.93 -0.99 -18.97
C PRO A 112 3.49 -0.68 -19.37
N ALA A 113 3.26 -0.36 -20.63
CA ALA A 113 1.91 -0.21 -21.16
C ALA A 113 1.32 -1.61 -21.39
N VAL A 114 0.52 -2.08 -20.45
CA VAL A 114 -0.30 -3.27 -20.66
C VAL A 114 -1.54 -2.83 -21.43
N SER A 115 -1.44 -2.79 -22.76
CA SER A 115 -2.64 -2.70 -23.58
C SER A 115 -3.15 -4.11 -23.79
N GLU A 116 -4.05 -4.56 -22.95
CA GLU A 116 -5.04 -5.52 -23.42
C GLU A 116 -5.76 -4.81 -24.57
N LYS A 117 -5.49 -5.26 -25.80
CA LYS A 117 -6.30 -4.84 -26.94
C LYS A 117 -7.73 -5.17 -26.54
N PRO A 118 -8.66 -4.19 -26.47
CA PRO A 118 -10.03 -4.56 -26.24
C PRO A 118 -10.43 -5.53 -27.35
N ALA A 119 -10.63 -6.79 -26.98
CA ALA A 119 -11.25 -7.76 -27.86
C ALA A 119 -12.70 -7.35 -27.98
N GLY A 120 -13.02 -6.54 -28.93
CA GLY A 120 -14.41 -6.21 -29.13
C GLY A 120 -14.65 -4.80 -29.64
N ASN A 121 -15.23 -4.78 -30.79
CA ASN A 121 -16.02 -3.66 -31.34
C ASN A 121 -15.28 -2.53 -32.07
N ARG A 122 -14.28 -2.88 -32.87
CA ARG A 122 -13.83 -1.98 -33.95
C ARG A 122 -14.96 -1.61 -34.95
N ARG A 123 -16.04 -2.39 -35.04
CA ARG A 123 -17.19 -2.09 -35.91
C ARG A 123 -18.14 -1.04 -35.35
N ALA A 124 -18.29 -0.94 -34.03
CA ALA A 124 -19.20 0.04 -33.44
C ALA A 124 -18.65 1.47 -33.41
N MET A 125 -17.31 1.65 -33.34
CA MET A 125 -16.72 2.99 -33.40
C MET A 125 -16.76 3.65 -34.79
N ASN A 126 -16.84 2.87 -35.86
CA ASN A 126 -16.87 3.41 -37.22
C ASN A 126 -18.30 3.66 -37.76
N ALA A 127 -19.34 3.19 -37.09
CA ALA A 127 -20.69 3.31 -37.57
C ALA A 127 -21.44 4.58 -37.11
N GLY A 128 -20.89 5.38 -36.20
CA GLY A 128 -21.62 6.47 -35.56
C GLY A 128 -21.06 7.88 -35.74
N ARG A 129 -19.98 8.10 -36.51
CA ARG A 129 -19.38 9.44 -36.63
C ARG A 129 -19.00 9.83 -38.04
N LEU A 130 -19.98 9.94 -38.87
CA LEU A 130 -19.92 10.82 -40.03
C LEU A 130 -20.04 12.25 -39.50
N GLY A 131 -18.92 13.02 -39.56
CA GLY A 131 -18.99 14.47 -39.47
C GLY A 131 -18.27 15.14 -38.30
N LYS A 132 -16.98 14.91 -38.13
CA LYS A 132 -16.02 15.95 -37.72
C LYS A 132 -14.65 15.55 -38.21
N GLU A 133 -14.15 16.30 -39.16
CA GLU A 133 -12.78 16.25 -39.68
C GLU A 133 -11.80 16.41 -38.52
N GLY A 134 -10.83 15.49 -38.41
CA GLY A 134 -9.67 15.71 -37.58
C GLY A 134 -9.18 14.60 -36.67
N TRP A 135 -9.85 13.47 -36.54
CA TRP A 135 -9.30 12.33 -35.78
C TRP A 135 -9.16 11.07 -36.66
N SER A 136 -8.10 11.03 -37.45
CA SER A 136 -7.68 9.78 -38.07
C SER A 136 -6.96 8.97 -37.00
N PHE A 137 -7.58 7.88 -36.54
CA PHE A 137 -6.90 6.87 -35.78
C PHE A 137 -5.92 6.18 -36.74
N ASP A 138 -4.64 6.50 -36.63
CA ASP A 138 -3.57 5.81 -37.33
C ASP A 138 -3.25 4.50 -36.59
N PRO A 139 -3.62 3.35 -37.12
CA PRO A 139 -3.31 2.06 -36.50
C PRO A 139 -1.82 1.72 -36.48
N ALA A 140 -0.99 2.48 -37.18
CA ALA A 140 0.47 2.34 -37.21
C ALA A 140 1.16 3.18 -36.12
N LYS A 141 0.46 4.08 -35.40
CA LYS A 141 1.02 4.68 -34.20
C LYS A 141 1.08 3.60 -33.14
N SER A 142 2.25 3.00 -33.00
CA SER A 142 2.56 2.00 -32.00
C SER A 142 2.08 2.47 -30.64
N ILE A 143 1.35 1.59 -29.94
CA ILE A 143 1.05 1.78 -28.52
C ILE A 143 2.39 1.97 -27.83
N PRO A 144 2.60 3.07 -27.10
CA PRO A 144 3.89 3.30 -26.44
C PRO A 144 4.17 2.09 -25.53
N GLU A 145 5.39 1.57 -25.57
CA GLU A 145 5.81 0.44 -24.71
C GLU A 145 5.68 0.76 -23.23
N ARG A 146 5.76 2.03 -22.88
CA ARG A 146 5.67 2.54 -21.52
C ARG A 146 4.64 3.66 -21.42
N ARG A 147 3.96 3.71 -20.28
CA ARG A 147 2.97 4.75 -19.95
C ARG A 147 3.31 5.42 -18.62
N ASN A 148 2.72 6.57 -18.35
CA ASN A 148 2.84 7.22 -17.05
C ASN A 148 2.39 6.28 -15.93
N ARG A 149 3.14 6.27 -14.83
CA ARG A 149 2.81 5.44 -13.66
C ARG A 149 1.48 5.88 -13.08
N ARG A 150 0.64 4.91 -12.78
CA ARG A 150 -0.67 5.14 -12.14
C ARG A 150 -0.50 5.35 -10.64
N SER A 151 -1.51 5.95 -10.01
CA SER A 151 -1.50 6.30 -8.58
C SER A 151 -1.79 5.13 -7.63
N VAL A 152 -2.00 3.92 -8.12
CA VAL A 152 -2.13 2.72 -7.28
C VAL A 152 -0.93 1.83 -7.51
N TRP A 153 -0.09 1.70 -6.46
CA TRP A 153 1.15 0.94 -6.49
C TRP A 153 1.00 -0.35 -5.70
N THR A 154 1.11 -1.48 -6.36
CA THR A 154 1.07 -2.80 -5.70
C THR A 154 2.48 -3.20 -5.32
N VAL A 155 2.81 -3.12 -4.04
CA VAL A 155 4.10 -3.49 -3.49
C VAL A 155 3.89 -4.34 -2.24
N ALA A 156 4.45 -5.55 -2.24
CA ALA A 156 4.37 -6.44 -1.09
C ALA A 156 5.18 -5.89 0.09
N THR A 157 4.68 -6.09 1.31
CA THR A 157 5.45 -5.82 2.53
C THR A 157 6.61 -6.80 2.62
N MET A 158 7.77 -6.31 3.09
CA MET A 158 8.95 -7.13 3.31
C MET A 158 9.33 -7.11 4.79
N PRO A 159 9.67 -8.27 5.38
CA PRO A 159 10.17 -8.29 6.74
C PRO A 159 11.54 -7.62 6.82
N TYR A 160 11.76 -6.85 7.87
CA TYR A 160 13.04 -6.23 8.17
C TYR A 160 13.62 -6.82 9.45
N LYS A 161 14.89 -7.22 9.41
CA LYS A 161 15.54 -7.92 10.53
C LYS A 161 16.16 -6.98 11.59
N GLY A 162 16.24 -5.69 11.31
CA GLY A 162 16.76 -4.69 12.24
C GLY A 162 15.74 -4.29 13.31
N ALA A 163 16.19 -3.52 14.29
CA ALA A 163 15.37 -3.04 15.42
C ALA A 163 14.48 -1.85 15.04
N HIS A 164 13.70 -1.98 13.95
CA HIS A 164 12.77 -0.93 13.50
C HIS A 164 11.39 -1.54 13.18
N PHE A 165 10.33 -0.92 13.68
CA PHE A 165 8.99 -1.50 13.62
C PHE A 165 8.28 -0.90 12.43
N ALA A 166 8.06 -0.40 11.67
CA ALA A 166 7.21 0.18 10.63
C ALA A 166 8.01 0.54 9.37
N THR A 167 8.86 -0.38 8.92
CA THR A 167 9.63 -0.18 7.71
C THR A 167 8.77 -0.35 6.46
N PHE A 168 9.06 0.43 5.43
CA PHE A 168 8.52 0.25 4.09
C PHE A 168 9.55 -0.43 3.19
N PRO A 169 9.10 -1.20 2.17
CA PRO A 169 10.02 -1.86 1.26
C PRO A 169 10.72 -0.85 0.32
N PRO A 170 12.01 -1.04 -0.02
CA PRO A 170 12.73 -0.16 -0.94
C PRO A 170 12.01 0.08 -2.27
N ALA A 171 11.37 -0.94 -2.82
CA ALA A 171 10.59 -0.84 -4.06
C ALA A 171 9.41 0.16 -3.99
N LEU A 172 8.98 0.56 -2.79
CA LEU A 172 7.96 1.59 -2.61
C LEU A 172 8.57 2.98 -2.72
N ILE A 173 9.77 3.19 -2.18
CA ILE A 173 10.42 4.49 -2.08
C ILE A 173 11.24 4.84 -3.33
N GLU A 174 11.81 3.85 -3.98
CA GLU A 174 12.60 4.05 -5.20
C GLU A 174 11.91 4.95 -6.24
N PRO A 175 10.65 4.72 -6.64
CA PRO A 175 9.98 5.62 -7.58
C PRO A 175 9.73 7.03 -7.02
N CYS A 176 9.62 7.20 -5.71
CA CYS A 176 9.48 8.52 -5.10
C CYS A 176 10.79 9.32 -5.26
N ILE A 177 11.93 8.68 -5.03
CA ILE A 177 13.26 9.29 -5.18
C ILE A 177 13.54 9.60 -6.64
N LEU A 178 13.32 8.63 -7.54
CA LEU A 178 13.58 8.80 -8.97
C LEU A 178 12.73 9.92 -9.59
N ALA A 179 11.47 10.06 -9.16
CA ALA A 179 10.62 11.12 -9.66
C ALA A 179 10.90 12.47 -9.02
N GLY A 180 11.27 12.51 -7.74
CA GLY A 180 11.33 13.73 -6.94
C GLY A 180 12.72 14.38 -6.86
N SER A 181 13.80 13.70 -7.29
CA SER A 181 15.17 14.19 -7.16
C SER A 181 16.02 13.89 -8.40
N ARG A 182 17.05 14.69 -8.60
CA ARG A 182 18.09 14.49 -9.65
C ARG A 182 19.32 13.82 -9.04
N PRO A 183 20.17 13.20 -9.86
CA PRO A 183 21.48 12.76 -9.39
C PRO A 183 22.25 13.91 -8.72
N GLY A 184 22.66 13.72 -7.47
CA GLY A 184 23.35 14.74 -6.67
C GLY A 184 22.47 15.61 -5.79
N ASP A 185 21.14 15.53 -5.90
CA ASP A 185 20.23 16.21 -4.98
C ASP A 185 20.23 15.52 -3.59
N ILE A 186 19.91 16.29 -2.56
CA ILE A 186 19.81 15.78 -1.19
C ILE A 186 18.41 15.22 -0.97
N VAL A 187 18.33 13.97 -0.52
CA VAL A 187 17.09 13.32 -0.09
C VAL A 187 17.14 13.15 1.42
N LEU A 188 16.14 13.68 2.12
CA LEU A 188 15.98 13.55 3.57
C LEU A 188 14.94 12.50 3.88
N ASP A 189 15.34 11.51 4.71
CA ASP A 189 14.45 10.53 5.34
C ASP A 189 14.60 10.72 6.86
N PRO A 190 13.58 11.30 7.57
CA PRO A 190 13.67 11.67 8.98
C PRO A 190 13.56 10.48 9.95
#